data_811f6f6b8f890a6131dd58277bd269ae
#
_entry.id   811f6f6b8f890a6131dd58277bd269ae
#
_cell.length_a   1.000
_cell.length_b   1.000
_cell.length_c   1.000
_cell.angle_alpha   90.00
_cell.angle_beta   90.00
_cell.angle_gamma   90.00
#
_symmetry.space_group_name_H-M   'P 1'
#
loop_
_entity.id
_entity.type
_entity.pdbx_description
1 polymer ?
#
loop_
_entity_poly.entity_id
_entity_poly.type
_entity_poly.pdbx_seq_one_letter_code
_entity_poly.pdbx_strand_id
1 'polypeptide(L)'
;MKKIVTTKQMQSLESDAITSGKSERELQLEAGLAAAQEAWMSVGAMPERGILLLIGPGKNGKDGLIAANQLTKWGATPFVYLLRELNIDDDDWKEYQESEMPYAIATEDTELQRLEFVLNEAALIVDALLGIGMDPEIRPLDENLSEITKRVNQTKENIVKPHILSLDIPTGINADNGYTDPNAVKADSTITFGYAKMGLYCFPGRENVGRIIPVDIGLPSNTRHILPYETLELSELKAFMPERPITAHKGTFGVVTIVGGSLQYPGAIRLAGEAAARSGAGLVQIAAPDHIQALITNGLPDVIHEPLPTTGNSLDTSAAITVLRALDKKKTRALLIGPGLGHTAVTTKFVHSIITSLSERNFLNGVILDADALNILPEIQNWSTNLQTPLIITPHPGEMSRLL
;
A
#
# COMPACT_ATOMS: atom_id res chain seq x y z
N MET A 1 14.84 -0.15 -0.55
CA MET A 1 13.52 0.06 0.12
C MET A 1 13.29 1.55 0.27
N LYS A 2 12.17 2.05 -0.28
CA LYS A 2 11.83 3.47 -0.11
C LYS A 2 11.23 3.65 1.28
N LYS A 3 11.82 4.55 2.05
CA LYS A 3 11.32 4.88 3.38
C LYS A 3 9.96 5.55 3.30
N ILE A 4 9.10 5.24 4.27
CA ILE A 4 7.80 5.86 4.48
C ILE A 4 7.87 6.59 5.84
N VAL A 5 7.26 7.77 5.90
CA VAL A 5 7.33 8.64 7.08
C VAL A 5 5.94 9.06 7.54
N THR A 6 5.84 9.38 8.82
CA THR A 6 4.72 10.15 9.36
C THR A 6 4.94 11.64 9.11
N THR A 7 3.87 12.43 9.22
CA THR A 7 3.92 13.90 9.15
C THR A 7 4.97 14.47 10.09
N LYS A 8 4.99 13.99 11.34
CA LYS A 8 5.97 14.43 12.35
C LYS A 8 7.41 14.10 11.95
N GLN A 9 7.64 12.92 11.40
CA GLN A 9 8.97 12.53 10.90
C GLN A 9 9.40 13.40 9.72
N MET A 10 8.48 13.71 8.78
CA MET A 10 8.78 14.58 7.66
C MET A 10 9.18 15.97 8.12
N GLN A 11 8.41 16.59 9.01
CA GLN A 11 8.72 17.90 9.60
C GLN A 11 10.07 17.92 10.31
N SER A 12 10.43 16.83 11.01
CA SER A 12 11.75 16.70 11.66
C SER A 12 12.88 16.63 10.63
N LEU A 13 12.68 15.93 9.52
CA LEU A 13 13.66 15.83 8.42
C LEU A 13 13.87 17.18 7.72
N GLU A 14 12.78 17.93 7.48
CA GLU A 14 12.86 19.30 6.95
C GLU A 14 13.61 20.23 7.89
N SER A 15 13.33 20.15 9.20
CA SER A 15 14.04 20.92 10.23
C SER A 15 15.54 20.59 10.27
N ASP A 16 15.88 19.30 10.13
CA ASP A 16 17.29 18.87 10.07
C ASP A 16 17.99 19.40 8.79
N ALA A 17 17.29 19.43 7.66
CA ALA A 17 17.80 20.01 6.43
C ALA A 17 18.11 21.50 6.60
N ILE A 18 17.18 22.24 7.22
CA ILE A 18 17.36 23.68 7.51
C ILE A 18 18.53 23.90 8.48
N THR A 19 18.63 23.11 9.54
CA THR A 19 19.73 23.19 10.49
C THR A 19 21.08 22.85 9.84
N SER A 20 21.07 22.01 8.82
CA SER A 20 22.27 21.63 8.05
C SER A 20 22.67 22.66 6.98
N GLY A 21 21.96 23.78 6.88
CA GLY A 21 22.31 24.92 6.01
C GLY A 21 21.44 25.09 4.76
N LYS A 22 20.42 24.26 4.55
CA LYS A 22 19.46 24.43 3.45
C LYS A 22 18.34 25.39 3.92
N SER A 23 18.01 26.38 3.13
CA SER A 23 16.91 27.29 3.47
C SER A 23 15.54 26.64 3.18
N GLU A 24 14.50 27.07 3.89
CA GLU A 24 13.11 26.66 3.60
C GLU A 24 12.72 27.00 2.15
N ARG A 25 13.20 28.14 1.64
CA ARG A 25 12.97 28.57 0.28
C ARG A 25 13.57 27.62 -0.76
N GLU A 26 14.77 27.11 -0.51
CA GLU A 26 15.40 26.11 -1.39
C GLU A 26 14.60 24.81 -1.43
N LEU A 27 14.10 24.32 -0.29
CA LEU A 27 13.23 23.15 -0.25
C LEU A 27 11.93 23.35 -1.06
N GLN A 28 11.31 24.54 -0.90
CA GLN A 28 10.10 24.89 -1.67
C GLN A 28 10.37 25.00 -3.16
N LEU A 29 11.49 25.61 -3.57
CA LEU A 29 11.85 25.71 -4.98
C LEU A 29 12.06 24.33 -5.61
N GLU A 30 12.75 23.42 -4.92
CA GLU A 30 12.94 22.06 -5.41
C GLU A 30 11.62 21.30 -5.50
N ALA A 31 10.72 21.43 -4.52
CA ALA A 31 9.38 20.83 -4.55
C ALA A 31 8.54 21.37 -5.73
N GLY A 32 8.49 22.69 -5.88
CA GLY A 32 7.74 23.35 -6.98
C GLY A 32 8.30 23.01 -8.36
N LEU A 33 9.63 22.95 -8.52
CA LEU A 33 10.27 22.53 -9.76
C LEU A 33 9.96 21.07 -10.11
N ALA A 34 10.00 20.17 -9.12
CA ALA A 34 9.64 18.78 -9.32
C ALA A 34 8.15 18.62 -9.69
N ALA A 35 7.27 19.42 -9.06
CA ALA A 35 5.85 19.46 -9.39
C ALA A 35 5.63 19.96 -10.82
N ALA A 36 6.33 21.03 -11.25
CA ALA A 36 6.27 21.53 -12.61
C ALA A 36 6.73 20.49 -13.63
N GLN A 37 7.80 19.78 -13.34
CA GLN A 37 8.34 18.73 -14.22
C GLN A 37 7.36 17.59 -14.41
N GLU A 38 6.76 17.08 -13.34
CA GLU A 38 5.76 16.00 -13.44
C GLU A 38 4.49 16.50 -14.16
N ALA A 39 4.04 17.72 -13.87
CA ALA A 39 2.91 18.33 -14.56
C ALA A 39 3.17 18.47 -16.07
N TRP A 40 4.35 18.95 -16.45
CA TRP A 40 4.76 19.09 -17.84
C TRP A 40 4.82 17.76 -18.59
N MET A 41 5.38 16.74 -17.95
CA MET A 41 5.42 15.38 -18.51
C MET A 41 4.03 14.76 -18.63
N SER A 42 3.13 15.05 -17.69
CA SER A 42 1.76 14.54 -17.70
C SER A 42 0.93 15.06 -18.89
N VAL A 43 1.22 16.25 -19.38
CA VAL A 43 0.61 16.78 -20.62
C VAL A 43 1.42 16.45 -21.88
N GLY A 44 2.45 15.63 -21.78
CA GLY A 44 3.32 15.23 -22.90
C GLY A 44 4.20 16.36 -23.41
N ALA A 45 4.57 17.31 -22.54
CA ALA A 45 5.37 18.51 -22.83
C ALA A 45 4.77 19.36 -23.99
N MET A 46 3.43 19.43 -24.05
CA MET A 46 2.69 20.18 -25.07
C MET A 46 2.15 21.49 -24.48
N PRO A 47 2.67 22.67 -24.92
CA PRO A 47 2.30 23.98 -24.36
C PRO A 47 0.82 24.33 -24.50
N GLU A 48 0.18 23.83 -25.56
CA GLU A 48 -1.21 24.13 -25.90
C GLU A 48 -2.23 23.35 -25.05
N ARG A 49 -1.79 22.37 -24.25
CA ARG A 49 -2.68 21.64 -23.38
C ARG A 49 -3.03 22.44 -22.14
N GLY A 50 -4.32 22.53 -21.83
CA GLY A 50 -4.83 23.26 -20.67
C GLY A 50 -4.32 22.64 -19.35
N ILE A 51 -3.69 23.46 -18.52
CA ILE A 51 -3.22 23.07 -17.17
C ILE A 51 -3.92 23.97 -16.17
N LEU A 52 -4.71 23.38 -15.28
CA LEU A 52 -5.35 24.07 -14.16
C LEU A 52 -4.59 23.73 -12.88
N LEU A 53 -4.14 24.74 -12.13
CA LEU A 53 -3.56 24.58 -10.80
C LEU A 53 -4.53 25.14 -9.76
N LEU A 54 -4.94 24.29 -8.84
CA LEU A 54 -5.78 24.65 -7.70
C LEU A 54 -4.87 24.97 -6.51
N ILE A 55 -4.83 26.23 -6.11
CA ILE A 55 -3.83 26.76 -5.16
C ILE A 55 -4.50 27.07 -3.82
N GLY A 56 -4.05 26.40 -2.77
CA GLY A 56 -4.42 26.69 -1.40
C GLY A 56 -3.51 27.74 -0.73
N PRO A 57 -3.85 28.18 0.49
CA PRO A 57 -3.11 29.26 1.17
C PRO A 57 -1.87 28.76 1.94
N GLY A 58 -1.59 27.46 1.94
CA GLY A 58 -0.51 26.84 2.70
C GLY A 58 0.76 26.59 1.90
N LYS A 59 1.71 25.86 2.49
CA LYS A 59 2.98 25.47 1.83
C LYS A 59 2.73 24.71 0.53
N ASN A 60 1.78 23.79 0.51
CA ASN A 60 1.43 23.02 -0.69
C ASN A 60 0.97 23.92 -1.84
N GLY A 61 0.14 24.94 -1.54
CA GLY A 61 -0.24 25.96 -2.53
C GLY A 61 0.95 26.76 -3.03
N LYS A 62 1.91 27.05 -2.17
CA LYS A 62 3.14 27.75 -2.57
C LYS A 62 3.98 26.90 -3.54
N ASP A 63 4.11 25.60 -3.30
CA ASP A 63 4.78 24.66 -4.20
C ASP A 63 4.05 24.64 -5.57
N GLY A 64 2.71 24.65 -5.55
CA GLY A 64 1.89 24.75 -6.75
C GLY A 64 2.08 26.07 -7.52
N LEU A 65 2.22 27.18 -6.82
CA LEU A 65 2.44 28.49 -7.43
C LEU A 65 3.82 28.60 -8.09
N ILE A 66 4.85 28.08 -7.42
CA ILE A 66 6.19 27.95 -8.00
C ILE A 66 6.14 27.08 -9.28
N ALA A 67 5.37 25.98 -9.22
CA ALA A 67 5.17 25.13 -10.39
C ALA A 67 4.47 25.88 -11.54
N ALA A 68 3.47 26.70 -11.26
CA ALA A 68 2.79 27.53 -12.26
C ALA A 68 3.76 28.50 -12.95
N ASN A 69 4.57 29.23 -12.17
CA ASN A 69 5.60 30.14 -12.68
C ASN A 69 6.61 29.41 -13.57
N GLN A 70 7.04 28.21 -13.16
CA GLN A 70 8.00 27.44 -13.94
C GLN A 70 7.38 26.88 -15.24
N LEU A 71 6.14 26.45 -15.21
CA LEU A 71 5.40 26.04 -16.41
C LEU A 71 5.26 27.19 -17.41
N THR A 72 4.96 28.40 -16.92
CA THR A 72 4.92 29.63 -17.75
C THR A 72 6.28 29.89 -18.41
N LYS A 73 7.39 29.77 -17.67
CA LYS A 73 8.75 29.88 -18.21
C LYS A 73 9.07 28.86 -19.31
N TRP A 74 8.45 27.68 -19.24
CA TRP A 74 8.58 26.63 -20.27
C TRP A 74 7.62 26.83 -21.46
N GLY A 75 6.81 27.90 -21.44
CA GLY A 75 5.92 28.28 -22.54
C GLY A 75 4.51 27.72 -22.45
N ALA A 76 4.14 27.08 -21.34
CA ALA A 76 2.75 26.72 -21.08
C ALA A 76 1.92 27.95 -20.71
N THR A 77 0.60 27.81 -20.80
CA THR A 77 -0.37 28.80 -20.34
C THR A 77 -1.22 28.24 -19.21
N PRO A 78 -0.62 28.08 -17.99
CA PRO A 78 -1.36 27.55 -16.85
C PRO A 78 -2.46 28.52 -16.42
N PHE A 79 -3.57 27.97 -15.93
CA PHE A 79 -4.61 28.72 -15.24
C PHE A 79 -4.49 28.45 -13.75
N VAL A 80 -4.33 29.51 -12.94
CA VAL A 80 -4.27 29.42 -11.49
C VAL A 80 -5.64 29.72 -10.89
N TYR A 81 -6.18 28.79 -10.11
CA TYR A 81 -7.41 28.97 -9.34
C TYR A 81 -7.09 29.00 -7.87
N LEU A 82 -7.17 30.18 -7.27
CA LEU A 82 -6.86 30.42 -5.86
C LEU A 82 -8.05 30.10 -4.98
N LEU A 83 -7.86 29.34 -3.91
CA LEU A 83 -8.90 29.11 -2.91
C LEU A 83 -9.31 30.39 -2.19
N ARG A 84 -8.35 31.28 -1.97
CA ARG A 84 -8.54 32.64 -1.41
C ARG A 84 -7.43 33.56 -1.92
N GLU A 85 -7.64 34.86 -1.75
CA GLU A 85 -6.63 35.87 -2.09
C GLU A 85 -5.31 35.59 -1.34
N LEU A 86 -4.21 35.72 -2.06
CA LEU A 86 -2.85 35.57 -1.53
C LEU A 86 -2.32 36.92 -1.05
N ASN A 87 -1.28 36.87 -0.22
CA ASN A 87 -0.61 38.09 0.21
C ASN A 87 0.04 38.78 -1.00
N ILE A 88 -0.25 40.06 -1.19
CA ILE A 88 0.28 40.88 -2.26
C ILE A 88 1.82 40.99 -2.25
N ASP A 89 2.43 40.77 -1.10
CA ASP A 89 3.89 40.80 -0.95
C ASP A 89 4.58 39.45 -1.22
N ASP A 90 3.82 38.39 -1.58
CA ASP A 90 4.39 37.10 -1.94
C ASP A 90 5.08 37.20 -3.31
N ASP A 91 6.39 36.94 -3.36
CA ASP A 91 7.21 37.09 -4.56
C ASP A 91 6.78 36.15 -5.69
N ASP A 92 6.36 34.91 -5.39
CA ASP A 92 5.90 33.95 -6.39
C ASP A 92 4.55 34.37 -6.98
N TRP A 93 3.69 35.02 -6.17
CA TRP A 93 2.43 35.56 -6.65
C TRP A 93 2.62 36.81 -7.54
N LYS A 94 3.53 37.71 -7.15
CA LYS A 94 3.91 38.85 -7.98
C LYS A 94 4.44 38.39 -9.34
N GLU A 95 5.35 37.42 -9.33
CA GLU A 95 5.91 36.85 -10.57
C GLU A 95 4.81 36.30 -11.48
N TYR A 96 3.82 35.59 -10.92
CA TYR A 96 2.71 35.05 -11.68
C TYR A 96 1.83 36.15 -12.28
N GLN A 97 1.52 37.19 -11.49
CA GLN A 97 0.74 38.34 -11.98
C GLN A 97 1.47 39.13 -13.09
N GLU A 98 2.78 39.33 -12.96
CA GLU A 98 3.61 39.99 -13.95
C GLU A 98 3.70 39.20 -15.27
N SER A 99 3.49 37.88 -15.23
CA SER A 99 3.45 37.05 -16.43
C SER A 99 2.17 37.19 -17.25
N GLU A 100 1.17 37.94 -16.76
CA GLU A 100 -0.16 38.11 -17.38
C GLU A 100 -0.93 36.81 -17.65
N MET A 101 -0.58 35.72 -16.93
CA MET A 101 -1.30 34.46 -17.05
C MET A 101 -2.67 34.52 -16.37
N PRO A 102 -3.67 33.76 -16.88
CA PRO A 102 -5.03 33.82 -16.38
C PRO A 102 -5.15 33.22 -14.99
N TYR A 103 -5.96 33.85 -14.14
CA TYR A 103 -6.30 33.35 -12.82
C TYR A 103 -7.74 33.67 -12.40
N ALA A 104 -8.22 33.01 -11.38
CA ALA A 104 -9.46 33.34 -10.67
C ALA A 104 -9.31 33.06 -9.18
N ILE A 105 -10.16 33.69 -8.38
CA ILE A 105 -10.21 33.53 -6.93
C ILE A 105 -11.58 32.97 -6.56
N ALA A 106 -11.63 31.87 -5.80
CA ALA A 106 -12.87 31.17 -5.44
C ALA A 106 -13.88 32.07 -4.69
N THR A 107 -13.39 33.01 -3.87
CA THR A 107 -14.24 33.97 -3.16
C THR A 107 -14.93 34.99 -4.08
N GLU A 108 -14.45 35.15 -5.30
CA GLU A 108 -15.00 36.05 -6.32
C GLU A 108 -15.79 35.31 -7.42
N ASP A 109 -15.67 33.97 -7.45
CA ASP A 109 -16.29 33.10 -8.46
C ASP A 109 -17.65 32.59 -7.97
N THR A 110 -18.68 33.37 -8.14
CA THR A 110 -20.04 33.01 -7.74
C THR A 110 -20.47 31.72 -8.45
N GLU A 111 -20.98 30.77 -7.68
CA GLU A 111 -21.43 29.45 -8.16
C GLU A 111 -20.31 28.62 -8.86
N LEU A 112 -19.04 29.01 -8.70
CA LEU A 112 -17.86 28.35 -9.29
C LEU A 112 -17.91 28.23 -10.83
N GLN A 113 -18.53 29.21 -11.49
CA GLN A 113 -18.71 29.20 -12.96
C GLN A 113 -17.40 29.27 -13.74
N ARG A 114 -16.43 30.04 -13.26
CA ARG A 114 -15.08 30.10 -13.87
C ARG A 114 -14.34 28.79 -13.67
N LEU A 115 -14.43 28.22 -12.47
CA LEU A 115 -13.84 26.91 -12.19
C LEU A 115 -14.41 25.84 -13.14
N GLU A 116 -15.73 25.77 -13.28
CA GLU A 116 -16.38 24.78 -14.14
C GLU A 116 -15.97 24.93 -15.61
N PHE A 117 -15.86 26.16 -16.09
CA PHE A 117 -15.37 26.41 -17.44
C PHE A 117 -13.95 25.87 -17.65
N VAL A 118 -13.03 26.18 -16.74
CA VAL A 118 -11.63 25.76 -16.87
C VAL A 118 -11.45 24.25 -16.65
N LEU A 119 -12.24 23.64 -15.76
CA LEU A 119 -12.24 22.17 -15.56
C LEU A 119 -12.59 21.41 -16.85
N ASN A 120 -13.51 21.95 -17.66
CA ASN A 120 -13.90 21.32 -18.93
C ASN A 120 -12.83 21.44 -20.03
N GLU A 121 -11.97 22.44 -19.97
CA GLU A 121 -10.89 22.66 -20.94
C GLU A 121 -9.55 22.06 -20.50
N ALA A 122 -9.42 21.68 -19.23
CA ALA A 122 -8.18 21.19 -18.68
C ALA A 122 -7.84 19.77 -19.19
N ALA A 123 -6.60 19.59 -19.62
CA ALA A 123 -6.00 18.28 -19.83
C ALA A 123 -5.32 17.75 -18.56
N LEU A 124 -4.89 18.67 -17.68
CA LEU A 124 -4.28 18.39 -16.38
C LEU A 124 -4.89 19.29 -15.31
N ILE A 125 -5.22 18.70 -14.18
CA ILE A 125 -5.60 19.41 -12.95
C ILE A 125 -4.54 19.10 -11.90
N VAL A 126 -3.91 20.15 -11.36
CA VAL A 126 -2.94 20.03 -10.27
C VAL A 126 -3.63 20.43 -8.97
N ASP A 127 -3.77 19.49 -8.05
CA ASP A 127 -4.30 19.71 -6.70
C ASP A 127 -3.16 20.12 -5.76
N ALA A 128 -3.09 21.41 -5.47
CA ALA A 128 -2.20 22.02 -4.49
C ALA A 128 -3.00 22.78 -3.40
N LEU A 129 -4.24 22.35 -3.11
CA LEU A 129 -5.13 23.02 -2.17
C LEU A 129 -4.67 22.85 -0.72
N LEU A 130 -4.52 21.61 -0.28
CA LEU A 130 -4.09 21.27 1.08
C LEU A 130 -2.98 20.22 1.04
N GLY A 131 -2.09 20.25 2.03
CA GLY A 131 -1.00 19.29 2.21
C GLY A 131 -1.08 18.59 3.57
N ILE A 132 0.06 18.12 4.07
CA ILE A 132 0.20 17.33 5.30
C ILE A 132 -0.30 18.01 6.59
N GLY A 133 -0.58 19.31 6.57
CA GLY A 133 -1.10 20.06 7.73
C GLY A 133 -2.57 19.84 8.02
N MET A 134 -3.26 19.03 7.23
CA MET A 134 -4.68 18.78 7.38
C MET A 134 -4.95 17.42 8.07
N ASP A 135 -5.88 17.42 9.01
CA ASP A 135 -6.48 16.21 9.57
C ASP A 135 -8.00 16.24 9.33
N PRO A 136 -8.50 15.56 8.28
CA PRO A 136 -9.92 15.59 7.93
C PRO A 136 -10.81 14.89 8.95
N GLU A 137 -10.28 14.04 9.82
CA GLU A 137 -11.01 13.41 10.91
C GLU A 137 -11.37 14.43 12.00
N ILE A 138 -10.45 15.38 12.26
CA ILE A 138 -10.65 16.46 13.24
C ILE A 138 -11.35 17.66 12.60
N ARG A 139 -10.95 17.99 11.37
CA ARG A 139 -11.44 19.14 10.61
C ARG A 139 -11.77 18.73 9.18
N PRO A 140 -13.02 18.33 8.90
CA PRO A 140 -13.49 18.03 7.54
C PRO A 140 -13.27 19.21 6.58
N LEU A 141 -13.32 18.93 5.28
CA LEU A 141 -13.34 19.97 4.25
C LEU A 141 -14.54 20.90 4.49
N ASP A 142 -14.31 22.20 4.47
CA ASP A 142 -15.41 23.17 4.53
C ASP A 142 -16.29 23.08 3.27
N GLU A 143 -17.44 23.73 3.29
CA GLU A 143 -18.44 23.63 2.22
C GLU A 143 -17.88 24.08 0.86
N ASN A 144 -17.12 25.17 0.84
CA ASN A 144 -16.55 25.69 -0.41
C ASN A 144 -15.49 24.75 -0.98
N LEU A 145 -14.58 24.27 -0.14
CA LEU A 145 -13.54 23.36 -0.55
C LEU A 145 -14.10 21.99 -0.97
N SER A 146 -15.12 21.50 -0.24
CA SER A 146 -15.86 20.28 -0.61
C SER A 146 -16.52 20.39 -1.97
N GLU A 147 -17.11 21.53 -2.31
CA GLU A 147 -17.76 21.73 -3.61
C GLU A 147 -16.70 21.82 -4.73
N ILE A 148 -15.56 22.47 -4.50
CA ILE A 148 -14.44 22.51 -5.46
C ILE A 148 -13.93 21.08 -5.73
N THR A 149 -13.59 20.32 -4.69
CA THR A 149 -13.04 18.98 -4.86
C THR A 149 -14.03 18.00 -5.48
N LYS A 150 -15.32 18.15 -5.17
CA LYS A 150 -16.39 17.40 -5.80
C LYS A 150 -16.48 17.65 -7.30
N ARG A 151 -16.42 18.93 -7.75
CA ARG A 151 -16.38 19.26 -9.18
C ARG A 151 -15.13 18.72 -9.87
N VAL A 152 -13.97 18.78 -9.22
CA VAL A 152 -12.75 18.13 -9.70
C VAL A 152 -12.97 16.63 -9.91
N ASN A 153 -13.54 15.94 -8.93
CA ASN A 153 -13.81 14.51 -9.05
C ASN A 153 -14.82 14.16 -10.14
N GLN A 154 -15.80 15.02 -10.39
CA GLN A 154 -16.80 14.85 -11.46
C GLN A 154 -16.18 14.87 -12.86
N THR A 155 -15.02 15.54 -13.07
CA THR A 155 -14.33 15.51 -14.36
C THR A 155 -13.91 14.09 -14.79
N LYS A 156 -13.81 13.15 -13.85
CA LYS A 156 -13.56 11.74 -14.18
C LYS A 156 -14.72 11.05 -14.90
N GLU A 157 -15.88 11.66 -14.93
CA GLU A 157 -17.06 11.16 -15.66
C GLU A 157 -17.11 11.71 -17.09
N ASN A 158 -16.27 12.71 -17.44
CA ASN A 158 -16.20 13.30 -18.77
C ASN A 158 -15.72 12.29 -19.82
N ILE A 159 -16.09 12.50 -21.09
CA ILE A 159 -15.62 11.67 -22.22
C ILE A 159 -14.10 11.80 -22.37
N VAL A 160 -13.59 13.04 -22.31
CA VAL A 160 -12.15 13.33 -22.25
C VAL A 160 -11.84 13.69 -20.79
N LYS A 161 -11.13 12.81 -20.11
CA LYS A 161 -10.82 12.97 -18.68
C LYS A 161 -9.50 13.71 -18.54
N PRO A 162 -9.46 14.79 -17.76
CA PRO A 162 -8.17 15.37 -17.36
C PRO A 162 -7.40 14.38 -16.47
N HIS A 163 -6.09 14.46 -16.51
CA HIS A 163 -5.26 13.81 -15.51
C HIS A 163 -5.27 14.64 -14.22
N ILE A 164 -5.49 14.02 -13.07
CA ILE A 164 -5.47 14.71 -11.77
C ILE A 164 -4.17 14.35 -11.05
N LEU A 165 -3.31 15.37 -10.86
CA LEU A 165 -2.03 15.27 -10.15
C LEU A 165 -2.14 16.00 -8.81
N SER A 166 -2.06 15.28 -7.69
CA SER A 166 -2.00 15.91 -6.36
C SER A 166 -0.57 16.14 -5.92
N LEU A 167 -0.33 17.29 -5.30
CA LEU A 167 0.96 17.64 -4.70
C LEU A 167 0.98 17.21 -3.24
N ASP A 168 2.02 16.49 -2.88
CA ASP A 168 2.37 15.95 -1.58
C ASP A 168 1.39 14.90 -1.06
N ILE A 169 0.11 15.21 -0.98
CA ILE A 169 -0.99 14.33 -0.61
C ILE A 169 -2.30 14.85 -1.25
N PRO A 170 -3.21 14.00 -1.74
CA PRO A 170 -4.48 14.47 -2.23
C PRO A 170 -5.28 15.22 -1.15
N THR A 171 -5.85 16.36 -1.52
CA THR A 171 -6.65 17.17 -0.61
C THR A 171 -7.80 16.36 -0.01
N GLY A 172 -7.89 16.35 1.32
CA GLY A 172 -8.90 15.61 2.07
C GLY A 172 -8.45 14.24 2.59
N ILE A 173 -7.16 13.90 2.48
CA ILE A 173 -6.59 12.66 3.06
C ILE A 173 -5.67 13.00 4.24
N ASN A 174 -5.79 12.26 5.33
CA ASN A 174 -4.85 12.32 6.45
C ASN A 174 -3.54 11.64 6.08
N ALA A 175 -2.44 12.40 6.21
CA ALA A 175 -1.11 11.96 5.80
C ALA A 175 -0.51 10.82 6.66
N ASP A 176 -1.03 10.59 7.86
CA ASP A 176 -0.50 9.57 8.78
C ASP A 176 -1.30 8.27 8.77
N ASN A 177 -2.64 8.33 8.72
CA ASN A 177 -3.49 7.15 8.86
C ASN A 177 -4.34 6.82 7.61
N GLY A 178 -4.38 7.72 6.60
CA GLY A 178 -5.17 7.52 5.39
C GLY A 178 -6.68 7.74 5.59
N TYR A 179 -7.11 8.31 6.72
CA TYR A 179 -8.50 8.75 6.85
C TYR A 179 -8.85 9.71 5.71
N THR A 180 -10.03 9.59 5.17
CA THR A 180 -10.39 10.26 3.92
C THR A 180 -11.73 10.96 4.07
N ASP A 181 -11.74 12.26 3.79
CA ASP A 181 -12.97 13.02 3.65
C ASP A 181 -13.81 12.44 2.49
N PRO A 182 -15.16 12.36 2.61
CA PRO A 182 -15.99 11.87 1.52
C PRO A 182 -15.80 12.59 0.18
N ASN A 183 -15.41 13.86 0.22
CA ASN A 183 -15.16 14.70 -0.96
C ASN A 183 -13.66 14.86 -1.28
N ALA A 184 -12.78 14.06 -0.67
CA ALA A 184 -11.36 14.12 -0.98
C ALA A 184 -11.07 13.98 -2.48
N VAL A 185 -10.03 14.63 -2.94
CA VAL A 185 -9.59 14.55 -4.35
C VAL A 185 -9.18 13.11 -4.68
N LYS A 186 -9.67 12.61 -5.82
CA LYS A 186 -9.33 11.30 -6.38
C LYS A 186 -8.25 11.48 -7.45
N ALA A 187 -6.99 11.50 -7.02
CA ALA A 187 -5.86 11.69 -7.92
C ALA A 187 -5.62 10.46 -8.83
N ASP A 188 -5.07 10.68 -10.01
CA ASP A 188 -4.51 9.65 -10.89
C ASP A 188 -3.03 9.43 -10.56
N SER A 189 -2.35 10.47 -10.08
CA SER A 189 -1.01 10.40 -9.53
C SER A 189 -0.84 11.42 -8.39
N THR A 190 0.06 11.08 -7.46
CA THR A 190 0.45 11.96 -6.36
C THR A 190 1.97 12.06 -6.34
N ILE A 191 2.49 13.26 -6.59
CA ILE A 191 3.89 13.57 -6.35
C ILE A 191 4.06 13.88 -4.87
N THR A 192 5.00 13.22 -4.20
CA THR A 192 5.21 13.43 -2.77
C THR A 192 6.66 13.81 -2.51
N PHE A 193 6.85 14.86 -1.75
CA PHE A 193 8.14 15.52 -1.58
C PHE A 193 8.98 14.83 -0.51
N GLY A 194 10.24 14.53 -0.84
CA GLY A 194 11.19 13.80 -0.02
C GLY A 194 10.78 12.33 0.15
N TYR A 195 10.08 12.04 1.22
CA TYR A 195 9.60 10.69 1.53
C TYR A 195 8.08 10.59 1.42
N ALA A 196 7.61 9.44 0.98
CA ALA A 196 6.18 9.17 0.93
C ALA A 196 5.58 9.08 2.35
N LYS A 197 4.40 9.68 2.53
CA LYS A 197 3.71 9.69 3.82
C LYS A 197 2.94 8.37 4.01
N MET A 198 2.81 7.93 5.26
CA MET A 198 2.13 6.69 5.64
C MET A 198 0.72 6.61 5.07
N GLY A 199 -0.05 7.69 5.17
CA GLY A 199 -1.45 7.75 4.71
C GLY A 199 -1.64 7.50 3.22
N LEU A 200 -0.60 7.71 2.39
CA LEU A 200 -0.65 7.37 0.96
C LEU A 200 -0.75 5.84 0.71
N TYR A 201 -0.42 5.02 1.70
CA TYR A 201 -0.46 3.56 1.61
C TYR A 201 -1.57 2.94 2.45
N CYS A 202 -2.21 3.73 3.34
CA CYS A 202 -3.27 3.27 4.21
C CYS A 202 -4.66 3.42 3.57
N PHE A 203 -5.52 2.42 3.71
CA PHE A 203 -6.92 2.53 3.32
C PHE A 203 -7.73 3.30 4.38
N PRO A 204 -8.78 4.06 3.98
CA PRO A 204 -9.30 4.20 2.61
C PRO A 204 -8.50 5.15 1.70
N GLY A 205 -7.62 5.98 2.21
CA GLY A 205 -6.87 7.00 1.48
C GLY A 205 -6.17 6.47 0.22
N ARG A 206 -5.61 5.26 0.30
CA ARG A 206 -4.92 4.62 -0.83
C ARG A 206 -5.76 4.55 -2.12
N GLU A 207 -7.08 4.49 -2.02
CA GLU A 207 -7.96 4.46 -3.19
C GLU A 207 -7.96 5.76 -4.00
N ASN A 208 -7.61 6.87 -3.35
CA ASN A 208 -7.67 8.22 -3.93
C ASN A 208 -6.29 8.76 -4.37
N VAL A 209 -5.22 8.01 -4.16
CA VAL A 209 -3.84 8.50 -4.35
C VAL A 209 -3.30 8.27 -5.76
N GLY A 210 -3.82 7.28 -6.47
CA GLY A 210 -3.30 6.89 -7.77
C GLY A 210 -1.85 6.37 -7.71
N ARG A 211 -1.03 6.78 -8.68
CA ARG A 211 0.40 6.44 -8.74
C ARG A 211 1.20 7.36 -7.81
N ILE A 212 1.92 6.80 -6.85
CA ILE A 212 2.77 7.56 -5.93
C ILE A 212 4.14 7.80 -6.58
N ILE A 213 4.57 9.05 -6.61
CA ILE A 213 5.82 9.51 -7.22
C ILE A 213 6.63 10.26 -6.17
N PRO A 214 7.48 9.58 -5.39
CA PRO A 214 8.38 10.25 -4.47
C PRO A 214 9.47 10.98 -5.25
N VAL A 215 9.71 12.26 -4.90
CA VAL A 215 10.76 13.09 -5.49
C VAL A 215 11.71 13.57 -4.41
N ASP A 216 13.00 13.60 -4.74
CA ASP A 216 14.01 14.13 -3.85
C ASP A 216 13.95 15.67 -3.88
N ILE A 217 13.88 16.25 -2.70
CA ILE A 217 13.94 17.71 -2.48
C ILE A 217 15.22 18.11 -1.74
N GLY A 218 16.25 17.24 -1.79
CA GLY A 218 17.54 17.48 -1.17
C GLY A 218 17.54 17.34 0.35
N LEU A 219 16.75 16.43 0.89
CA LEU A 219 16.80 16.08 2.31
C LEU A 219 18.10 15.34 2.65
N PRO A 220 18.63 15.46 3.87
CA PRO A 220 19.85 14.77 4.29
C PRO A 220 19.70 13.24 4.15
N SER A 221 20.62 12.60 3.43
CA SER A 221 20.67 11.14 3.29
C SER A 221 21.01 10.41 4.60
N ASN A 222 21.78 11.09 5.47
CA ASN A 222 22.21 10.57 6.77
C ASN A 222 21.32 11.14 7.88
N THR A 223 20.08 10.71 7.94
CA THR A 223 19.18 11.10 9.01
C THR A 223 19.52 10.38 10.33
N ARG A 224 19.40 11.09 11.47
CA ARG A 224 19.46 10.52 12.82
C ARG A 224 18.14 9.86 13.23
N HIS A 225 17.09 10.06 12.43
CA HIS A 225 15.76 9.52 12.72
C HIS A 225 15.66 8.04 12.34
N ILE A 226 15.01 7.28 13.20
CA ILE A 226 14.62 5.89 12.90
C ILE A 226 13.37 5.98 12.01
N LEU A 227 13.48 5.55 10.76
CA LEU A 227 12.38 5.44 9.81
C LEU A 227 12.00 3.95 9.68
N PRO A 228 11.05 3.47 10.50
CA PRO A 228 10.80 2.03 10.64
C PRO A 228 10.00 1.42 9.49
N TYR A 229 9.35 2.26 8.67
CA TYR A 229 8.46 1.81 7.60
C TYR A 229 9.12 1.94 6.24
N GLU A 230 8.90 0.94 5.40
CA GLU A 230 9.51 0.86 4.07
C GLU A 230 8.55 0.18 3.08
N THR A 231 8.65 0.57 1.81
CA THR A 231 8.06 -0.20 0.70
C THR A 231 9.09 -1.12 0.07
N LEU A 232 8.65 -2.30 -0.37
CA LEU A 232 9.48 -3.21 -1.15
C LEU A 232 9.46 -2.79 -2.63
N GLU A 233 10.63 -2.71 -3.24
CA GLU A 233 10.76 -2.54 -4.69
C GLU A 233 11.19 -3.84 -5.37
N LEU A 234 10.73 -4.04 -6.60
CA LEU A 234 11.01 -5.28 -7.36
C LEU A 234 12.52 -5.52 -7.54
N SER A 235 13.30 -4.46 -7.71
CA SER A 235 14.77 -4.53 -7.82
C SER A 235 15.41 -5.12 -6.56
N GLU A 236 14.87 -4.80 -5.40
CA GLU A 236 15.36 -5.27 -4.10
C GLU A 236 14.90 -6.68 -3.79
N LEU A 237 13.65 -7.03 -4.17
CA LEU A 237 13.15 -8.39 -4.04
C LEU A 237 14.07 -9.39 -4.76
N LYS A 238 14.68 -9.01 -5.88
CA LYS A 238 15.64 -9.85 -6.58
C LYS A 238 16.87 -10.18 -5.73
N ALA A 239 17.31 -9.24 -4.88
CA ALA A 239 18.45 -9.46 -3.99
C ALA A 239 18.14 -10.43 -2.83
N PHE A 240 16.85 -10.53 -2.45
CA PHE A 240 16.40 -11.48 -1.42
C PHE A 240 16.06 -12.87 -1.97
N MET A 241 15.97 -13.02 -3.30
CA MET A 241 15.71 -14.32 -3.90
C MET A 241 16.93 -15.24 -3.76
N PRO A 242 16.76 -16.46 -3.23
CA PRO A 242 17.89 -17.41 -3.12
C PRO A 242 18.41 -17.76 -4.51
N GLU A 243 19.73 -17.77 -4.66
CA GLU A 243 20.36 -18.27 -5.87
C GLU A 243 20.04 -19.76 -6.07
N ARG A 244 19.86 -20.14 -7.33
CA ARG A 244 19.66 -21.54 -7.72
C ARG A 244 20.88 -22.08 -8.41
N PRO A 245 21.84 -22.70 -7.65
CA PRO A 245 23.02 -23.30 -8.24
C PRO A 245 22.68 -24.35 -9.30
N ILE A 246 23.50 -24.48 -10.33
CA ILE A 246 23.31 -25.50 -11.37
C ILE A 246 23.30 -26.93 -10.81
N THR A 247 24.00 -27.14 -9.69
CA THR A 247 24.06 -28.42 -8.97
C THR A 247 22.91 -28.65 -8.00
N ALA A 248 21.94 -27.70 -7.91
CA ALA A 248 20.81 -27.82 -7.01
C ALA A 248 19.89 -29.00 -7.40
N HIS A 249 19.36 -29.66 -6.40
CA HIS A 249 18.41 -30.75 -6.56
C HIS A 249 17.18 -30.53 -5.63
N LYS A 250 16.16 -31.36 -5.72
CA LYS A 250 14.92 -31.25 -4.95
C LYS A 250 15.12 -31.14 -3.41
N GLY A 251 16.19 -31.71 -2.87
CA GLY A 251 16.53 -31.60 -1.45
C GLY A 251 17.17 -30.29 -1.04
N THR A 252 17.73 -29.53 -1.98
CA THR A 252 18.43 -28.27 -1.69
C THR A 252 17.50 -27.19 -1.14
N PHE A 253 16.28 -27.10 -1.67
CA PHE A 253 15.30 -26.08 -1.30
C PHE A 253 14.27 -26.56 -0.25
N GLY A 254 14.48 -27.76 0.31
CA GLY A 254 13.68 -28.26 1.41
C GLY A 254 12.27 -28.72 1.01
N VAL A 255 11.53 -29.14 2.02
CA VAL A 255 10.16 -29.63 1.91
C VAL A 255 9.21 -28.64 2.57
N VAL A 256 8.13 -28.30 1.88
CA VAL A 256 6.99 -27.58 2.43
C VAL A 256 5.86 -28.61 2.65
N THR A 257 5.31 -28.64 3.85
CA THR A 257 4.12 -29.44 4.15
C THR A 257 2.94 -28.52 4.39
N ILE A 258 1.81 -28.78 3.74
CA ILE A 258 0.59 -28.02 3.82
C ILE A 258 -0.49 -28.91 4.41
N VAL A 259 -1.12 -28.46 5.48
CA VAL A 259 -2.15 -29.18 6.23
C VAL A 259 -3.46 -28.41 6.13
N GLY A 260 -4.48 -29.04 5.57
CA GLY A 260 -5.76 -28.38 5.40
C GLY A 260 -6.72 -29.15 4.48
N GLY A 261 -7.69 -28.44 3.96
CA GLY A 261 -8.71 -28.96 3.08
C GLY A 261 -9.82 -29.69 3.81
N SER A 262 -11.01 -29.57 3.25
CA SER A 262 -12.22 -30.26 3.64
C SER A 262 -13.08 -30.49 2.40
N LEU A 263 -14.15 -31.27 2.55
CA LEU A 263 -15.10 -31.50 1.43
C LEU A 263 -15.72 -30.19 0.92
N GLN A 264 -15.91 -29.21 1.82
CA GLN A 264 -16.45 -27.90 1.45
C GLN A 264 -15.43 -27.00 0.76
N TYR A 265 -14.14 -27.13 1.10
CA TYR A 265 -13.08 -26.24 0.64
C TYR A 265 -11.85 -26.99 0.10
N PRO A 266 -12.03 -27.89 -0.90
CA PRO A 266 -10.89 -28.66 -1.46
C PRO A 266 -9.97 -27.76 -2.31
N GLY A 267 -10.50 -26.63 -2.83
CA GLY A 267 -9.75 -25.69 -3.66
C GLY A 267 -8.69 -24.89 -2.88
N ALA A 268 -8.94 -24.57 -1.62
CA ALA A 268 -8.03 -23.76 -0.81
C ALA A 268 -6.65 -24.40 -0.65
N ILE A 269 -6.63 -25.67 -0.25
CA ILE A 269 -5.37 -26.41 -0.07
C ILE A 269 -4.68 -26.71 -1.41
N ARG A 270 -5.46 -26.86 -2.49
CA ARG A 270 -4.91 -27.00 -3.85
C ARG A 270 -4.18 -25.74 -4.29
N LEU A 271 -4.79 -24.57 -4.13
CA LEU A 271 -4.16 -23.29 -4.42
C LEU A 271 -2.89 -23.06 -3.60
N ALA A 272 -2.90 -23.40 -2.31
CA ALA A 272 -1.73 -23.34 -1.45
C ALA A 272 -0.60 -24.27 -1.94
N GLY A 273 -0.92 -25.48 -2.39
CA GLY A 273 0.03 -26.43 -2.96
C GLY A 273 0.66 -25.93 -4.27
N GLU A 274 -0.15 -25.38 -5.15
CA GLU A 274 0.31 -24.78 -6.40
C GLU A 274 1.22 -23.57 -6.15
N ALA A 275 0.83 -22.68 -5.24
CA ALA A 275 1.62 -21.53 -4.86
C ALA A 275 2.99 -21.94 -4.27
N ALA A 276 3.02 -22.93 -3.38
CA ALA A 276 4.25 -23.45 -2.82
C ALA A 276 5.18 -24.06 -3.88
N ALA A 277 4.63 -24.81 -4.85
CA ALA A 277 5.41 -25.36 -5.96
C ALA A 277 5.99 -24.25 -6.85
N ARG A 278 5.19 -23.23 -7.18
CA ARG A 278 5.62 -22.08 -8.00
C ARG A 278 6.62 -21.15 -7.28
N SER A 279 6.54 -21.05 -5.96
CA SER A 279 7.48 -20.22 -5.18
C SER A 279 8.88 -20.80 -5.09
N GLY A 280 9.06 -22.06 -5.52
CA GLY A 280 10.38 -22.67 -5.64
C GLY A 280 10.77 -23.63 -4.53
N ALA A 281 9.80 -24.13 -3.77
CA ALA A 281 10.03 -25.24 -2.83
C ALA A 281 10.65 -26.45 -3.54
N GLY A 282 11.56 -27.17 -2.88
CA GLY A 282 12.18 -28.37 -3.45
C GLY A 282 11.22 -29.52 -3.58
N LEU A 283 10.36 -29.70 -2.60
CA LEU A 283 9.23 -30.64 -2.59
C LEU A 283 8.05 -30.00 -1.88
N VAL A 284 6.85 -30.26 -2.35
CA VAL A 284 5.59 -29.89 -1.69
C VAL A 284 4.84 -31.14 -1.29
N GLN A 285 4.40 -31.19 -0.05
CA GLN A 285 3.55 -32.25 0.47
C GLN A 285 2.24 -31.66 0.98
N ILE A 286 1.12 -32.24 0.55
CA ILE A 286 -0.22 -31.88 1.02
C ILE A 286 -0.73 -33.00 1.94
N ALA A 287 -1.00 -32.67 3.19
CA ALA A 287 -1.68 -33.51 4.14
C ALA A 287 -3.16 -33.08 4.25
N ALA A 288 -4.05 -33.87 3.71
CA ALA A 288 -5.48 -33.57 3.62
C ALA A 288 -6.32 -34.81 3.87
N PRO A 289 -7.60 -34.67 4.28
CA PRO A 289 -8.51 -35.78 4.47
C PRO A 289 -8.52 -36.76 3.31
N ASP A 290 -8.48 -38.07 3.60
CA ASP A 290 -8.36 -39.14 2.58
C ASP A 290 -9.48 -39.10 1.53
N HIS A 291 -10.71 -38.79 1.94
CA HIS A 291 -11.88 -38.75 1.05
C HIS A 291 -11.85 -37.59 0.04
N ILE A 292 -11.02 -36.56 0.23
CA ILE A 292 -10.88 -35.46 -0.74
C ILE A 292 -9.65 -35.58 -1.63
N GLN A 293 -8.81 -36.60 -1.46
CA GLN A 293 -7.55 -36.75 -2.19
C GLN A 293 -7.76 -36.72 -3.72
N ALA A 294 -8.78 -37.39 -4.22
CA ALA A 294 -9.10 -37.42 -5.64
C ALA A 294 -9.45 -36.02 -6.21
N LEU A 295 -10.03 -35.15 -5.39
CA LEU A 295 -10.39 -33.79 -5.79
C LEU A 295 -9.16 -32.86 -5.90
N ILE A 296 -8.14 -33.10 -5.09
CA ILE A 296 -6.96 -32.24 -5.05
C ILE A 296 -5.80 -32.73 -5.91
N THR A 297 -5.67 -34.05 -6.12
CA THR A 297 -4.59 -34.64 -6.94
C THR A 297 -4.74 -34.30 -8.43
N ASN A 298 -5.97 -34.16 -8.90
CA ASN A 298 -6.22 -33.78 -10.29
C ASN A 298 -5.73 -32.35 -10.54
N GLY A 299 -4.63 -32.22 -11.29
CA GLY A 299 -3.98 -30.93 -11.62
C GLY A 299 -2.81 -30.53 -10.73
N LEU A 300 -2.39 -31.38 -9.77
CA LEU A 300 -1.17 -31.22 -8.97
C LEU A 300 -0.28 -32.46 -9.03
N PRO A 301 0.21 -32.87 -10.20
CA PRO A 301 0.98 -34.10 -10.35
C PRO A 301 2.34 -34.08 -9.65
N ASP A 302 2.90 -32.89 -9.44
CA ASP A 302 4.25 -32.70 -8.85
C ASP A 302 4.23 -32.61 -7.30
N VAL A 303 3.05 -32.75 -6.70
CA VAL A 303 2.89 -32.61 -5.23
C VAL A 303 2.73 -34.00 -4.61
N ILE A 304 3.38 -34.19 -3.45
CA ILE A 304 3.24 -35.41 -2.65
C ILE A 304 1.95 -35.31 -1.83
N HIS A 305 1.13 -36.35 -1.88
CA HIS A 305 -0.11 -36.42 -1.10
C HIS A 305 0.05 -37.33 0.11
N GLU A 306 -0.33 -36.82 1.29
CA GLU A 306 -0.38 -37.55 2.54
C GLU A 306 -1.85 -37.67 2.99
N PRO A 307 -2.51 -38.80 2.77
CA PRO A 307 -3.90 -38.96 3.19
C PRO A 307 -4.02 -38.95 4.71
N LEU A 308 -4.85 -38.05 5.22
CA LEU A 308 -5.18 -38.00 6.63
C LEU A 308 -6.39 -38.91 6.91
N PRO A 309 -6.30 -39.80 7.92
CA PRO A 309 -7.40 -40.71 8.23
C PRO A 309 -8.65 -39.94 8.68
N THR A 310 -9.82 -40.41 8.22
CA THR A 310 -11.13 -39.84 8.51
C THR A 310 -12.11 -40.87 9.03
N THR A 311 -13.08 -40.40 9.83
CA THR A 311 -14.27 -41.15 10.21
C THR A 311 -15.49 -40.39 9.68
N GLY A 312 -16.11 -40.93 8.66
CA GLY A 312 -17.10 -40.19 7.87
C GLY A 312 -16.44 -38.99 7.17
N ASN A 313 -17.00 -37.80 7.35
CA ASN A 313 -16.46 -36.57 6.78
C ASN A 313 -15.54 -35.76 7.74
N SER A 314 -15.22 -36.32 8.88
CA SER A 314 -14.40 -35.64 9.91
C SER A 314 -13.03 -36.30 10.02
N LEU A 315 -12.00 -35.50 10.36
CA LEU A 315 -10.67 -36.04 10.68
C LEU A 315 -10.75 -36.99 11.85
N ASP A 316 -10.00 -38.11 11.75
CA ASP A 316 -9.83 -39.03 12.84
C ASP A 316 -8.86 -38.47 13.89
N THR A 317 -8.93 -38.99 15.12
CA THR A 317 -8.02 -38.59 16.20
C THR A 317 -6.56 -38.91 15.91
N SER A 318 -6.28 -39.87 15.02
CA SER A 318 -4.94 -40.27 14.58
C SER A 318 -4.37 -39.34 13.48
N ALA A 319 -5.17 -38.44 12.91
CA ALA A 319 -4.74 -37.56 11.82
C ALA A 319 -3.55 -36.67 12.23
N ALA A 320 -3.55 -36.12 13.46
CA ALA A 320 -2.45 -35.29 13.95
C ALA A 320 -1.14 -36.09 14.02
N ILE A 321 -1.19 -37.35 14.49
CA ILE A 321 -0.02 -38.23 14.53
C ILE A 321 0.50 -38.53 13.12
N THR A 322 -0.40 -38.68 12.15
CA THR A 322 -0.02 -38.89 10.74
C THR A 322 0.73 -37.68 10.21
N VAL A 323 0.24 -36.43 10.44
CA VAL A 323 0.94 -35.18 10.08
C VAL A 323 2.33 -35.16 10.73
N LEU A 324 2.42 -35.33 12.03
CA LEU A 324 3.69 -35.27 12.77
C LEU A 324 4.73 -36.26 12.25
N ARG A 325 4.30 -37.50 11.96
CA ARG A 325 5.16 -38.53 11.32
C ARG A 325 5.61 -38.12 9.92
N ALA A 326 4.72 -37.49 9.13
CA ALA A 326 5.06 -37.02 7.81
C ALA A 326 6.10 -35.89 7.86
N LEU A 327 5.96 -34.94 8.81
CA LEU A 327 6.94 -33.90 9.06
C LEU A 327 8.33 -34.49 9.37
N ASP A 328 8.39 -35.45 10.29
CA ASP A 328 9.63 -36.08 10.71
C ASP A 328 10.28 -36.89 9.60
N LYS A 329 9.51 -37.68 8.85
CA LYS A 329 9.97 -38.49 7.72
C LYS A 329 10.55 -37.66 6.58
N LYS A 330 9.94 -36.52 6.27
CA LYS A 330 10.33 -35.65 5.16
C LYS A 330 11.32 -34.57 5.59
N LYS A 331 11.56 -34.38 6.87
CA LYS A 331 12.35 -33.24 7.41
C LYS A 331 11.83 -31.93 6.91
N THR A 332 10.52 -31.70 7.07
CA THR A 332 9.79 -30.52 6.61
C THR A 332 10.45 -29.23 7.10
N ARG A 333 10.74 -28.31 6.18
CA ARG A 333 11.37 -27.02 6.52
C ARG A 333 10.34 -25.92 6.79
N ALA A 334 9.23 -25.94 6.10
CA ALA A 334 8.14 -24.99 6.32
C ALA A 334 6.79 -25.74 6.41
N LEU A 335 5.96 -25.34 7.34
CA LEU A 335 4.65 -25.92 7.60
C LEU A 335 3.57 -24.86 7.48
N LEU A 336 2.59 -25.08 6.61
CA LEU A 336 1.37 -24.27 6.53
C LEU A 336 0.20 -25.09 7.08
N ILE A 337 -0.59 -24.47 7.97
CA ILE A 337 -1.81 -25.10 8.54
C ILE A 337 -2.99 -24.15 8.35
N GLY A 338 -4.13 -24.68 7.94
CA GLY A 338 -5.42 -23.99 8.02
C GLY A 338 -6.22 -23.84 6.75
N PRO A 339 -5.64 -23.67 5.53
CA PRO A 339 -6.43 -23.43 4.34
C PRO A 339 -7.54 -24.46 4.15
N GLY A 340 -8.81 -24.04 4.27
CA GLY A 340 -9.98 -24.87 4.04
C GLY A 340 -10.18 -26.05 5.01
N LEU A 341 -9.61 -25.98 6.21
CA LEU A 341 -9.67 -27.07 7.20
C LEU A 341 -11.06 -27.21 7.83
N GLY A 342 -11.80 -26.10 7.92
CA GLY A 342 -13.05 -25.99 8.67
C GLY A 342 -12.81 -25.80 10.17
N HIS A 343 -13.78 -25.15 10.82
CA HIS A 343 -13.75 -24.88 12.26
C HIS A 343 -14.78 -25.73 12.99
N THR A 344 -14.33 -26.81 13.62
CA THR A 344 -15.13 -27.76 14.39
C THR A 344 -14.36 -28.20 15.65
N ALA A 345 -15.03 -28.75 16.62
CA ALA A 345 -14.36 -29.30 17.83
C ALA A 345 -13.28 -30.36 17.49
N VAL A 346 -13.44 -31.07 16.38
CA VAL A 346 -12.44 -32.07 15.91
C VAL A 346 -11.23 -31.37 15.34
N THR A 347 -11.44 -30.38 14.45
CA THR A 347 -10.34 -29.63 13.86
C THR A 347 -9.62 -28.74 14.86
N THR A 348 -10.29 -28.23 15.89
CA THR A 348 -9.66 -27.53 17.02
C THR A 348 -8.70 -28.47 17.76
N LYS A 349 -9.12 -29.68 18.13
CA LYS A 349 -8.25 -30.67 18.78
C LYS A 349 -7.09 -31.11 17.88
N PHE A 350 -7.34 -31.25 16.59
CA PHE A 350 -6.33 -31.62 15.60
C PHE A 350 -5.24 -30.56 15.51
N VAL A 351 -5.61 -29.27 15.30
CA VAL A 351 -4.66 -28.17 15.24
C VAL A 351 -3.90 -27.99 16.54
N HIS A 352 -4.61 -28.05 17.68
CA HIS A 352 -4.00 -28.02 19.01
C HIS A 352 -2.92 -29.09 19.20
N SER A 353 -3.21 -30.35 18.83
CA SER A 353 -2.26 -31.45 18.93
C SER A 353 -1.02 -31.27 18.09
N ILE A 354 -1.17 -30.67 16.90
CA ILE A 354 -0.02 -30.34 16.03
C ILE A 354 0.80 -29.25 16.68
N ILE A 355 0.20 -28.08 16.99
CA ILE A 355 0.91 -26.90 17.49
C ILE A 355 1.71 -27.20 18.75
N THR A 356 1.11 -27.94 19.71
CA THR A 356 1.78 -28.27 20.96
C THR A 356 2.95 -29.26 20.80
N SER A 357 2.98 -29.99 19.69
CA SER A 357 4.04 -30.95 19.37
C SER A 357 5.14 -30.39 18.46
N LEU A 358 5.06 -29.12 18.04
CA LEU A 358 6.06 -28.55 17.12
C LEU A 358 7.37 -28.17 17.81
N SER A 359 7.37 -27.85 19.10
CA SER A 359 8.54 -27.39 19.86
C SER A 359 9.76 -28.33 19.81
N GLU A 360 9.52 -29.61 19.60
CA GLU A 360 10.57 -30.63 19.53
C GLU A 360 11.21 -30.78 18.14
N ARG A 361 10.72 -29.99 17.12
CA ARG A 361 11.12 -30.15 15.71
C ARG A 361 12.05 -29.08 15.22
N ASN A 362 13.29 -29.11 15.69
CA ASN A 362 14.34 -28.12 15.32
C ASN A 362 14.68 -28.04 13.83
N PHE A 363 14.15 -28.94 13.00
CA PHE A 363 14.34 -28.89 11.54
C PHE A 363 13.34 -27.97 10.83
N LEU A 364 12.28 -27.52 11.51
CA LEU A 364 11.35 -26.52 10.98
C LEU A 364 11.98 -25.12 11.00
N ASN A 365 12.01 -24.46 9.86
CA ASN A 365 12.48 -23.08 9.74
C ASN A 365 11.36 -22.07 9.97
N GLY A 366 10.10 -22.47 9.78
CA GLY A 366 8.94 -21.62 9.99
C GLY A 366 7.61 -22.36 9.93
N VAL A 367 6.63 -21.79 10.60
CA VAL A 367 5.23 -22.22 10.61
C VAL A 367 4.38 -21.07 10.10
N ILE A 368 3.42 -21.36 9.24
CA ILE A 368 2.45 -20.41 8.75
C ILE A 368 1.07 -20.89 9.21
N LEU A 369 0.30 -20.01 9.84
CA LEU A 369 -1.08 -20.28 10.23
C LEU A 369 -2.00 -19.33 9.47
N ASP A 370 -2.97 -19.91 8.77
CA ASP A 370 -3.88 -19.20 7.89
C ASP A 370 -5.32 -19.66 8.10
N ALA A 371 -6.29 -18.82 7.75
CA ALA A 371 -7.70 -19.16 7.67
C ALA A 371 -8.24 -19.87 8.95
N ASP A 372 -8.74 -21.11 8.81
CA ASP A 372 -9.37 -21.82 9.92
C ASP A 372 -8.41 -22.11 11.08
N ALA A 373 -7.10 -22.24 10.83
CA ALA A 373 -6.13 -22.34 11.91
C ALA A 373 -6.08 -21.06 12.76
N LEU A 374 -6.21 -19.87 12.14
CA LEU A 374 -6.29 -18.60 12.86
C LEU A 374 -7.56 -18.47 13.69
N ASN A 375 -8.68 -18.95 13.16
CA ASN A 375 -9.96 -18.98 13.91
C ASN A 375 -9.89 -19.91 15.14
N ILE A 376 -9.07 -20.95 15.10
CA ILE A 376 -8.87 -21.93 16.16
C ILE A 376 -7.90 -21.44 17.24
N LEU A 377 -6.92 -20.60 16.88
CA LEU A 377 -5.87 -20.16 17.82
C LEU A 377 -6.37 -19.60 19.14
N PRO A 378 -7.42 -18.75 19.20
CA PRO A 378 -7.93 -18.20 20.46
C PRO A 378 -8.43 -19.27 21.44
N GLU A 379 -8.79 -20.45 20.93
CA GLU A 379 -9.26 -21.58 21.76
C GLU A 379 -8.10 -22.39 22.37
N ILE A 380 -6.85 -22.14 21.94
CA ILE A 380 -5.66 -22.85 22.40
C ILE A 380 -4.93 -22.00 23.45
N GLN A 381 -4.98 -22.42 24.70
CA GLN A 381 -4.26 -21.72 25.77
C GLN A 381 -2.74 -21.77 25.56
N ASN A 382 -2.10 -20.59 25.74
CA ASN A 382 -0.64 -20.44 25.66
C ASN A 382 -0.01 -20.94 24.35
N TRP A 383 -0.75 -20.85 23.22
CA TRP A 383 -0.27 -21.28 21.91
C TRP A 383 1.04 -20.58 21.50
N SER A 384 1.19 -19.30 21.83
CA SER A 384 2.35 -18.49 21.47
C SER A 384 3.62 -18.88 22.21
N THR A 385 3.49 -19.39 23.43
CA THR A 385 4.64 -19.87 24.23
C THR A 385 5.12 -21.24 23.80
N ASN A 386 4.26 -22.03 23.18
CA ASN A 386 4.56 -23.38 22.70
C ASN A 386 5.25 -23.41 21.33
N LEU A 387 5.20 -22.29 20.58
CA LEU A 387 5.82 -22.17 19.27
C LEU A 387 7.15 -21.42 19.38
N GLN A 388 8.25 -22.14 19.49
CA GLN A 388 9.60 -21.55 19.44
C GLN A 388 10.12 -21.36 18.01
N THR A 389 9.46 -21.96 17.03
CA THR A 389 9.75 -21.81 15.61
C THR A 389 9.20 -20.47 15.10
N PRO A 390 9.91 -19.76 14.21
CA PRO A 390 9.38 -18.54 13.60
C PRO A 390 7.96 -18.74 13.05
N LEU A 391 7.04 -17.86 13.44
CA LEU A 391 5.63 -17.94 13.11
C LEU A 391 5.23 -16.79 12.19
N ILE A 392 4.50 -17.10 11.13
CA ILE A 392 3.82 -16.14 10.27
C ILE A 392 2.32 -16.40 10.39
N ILE A 393 1.55 -15.34 10.59
CA ILE A 393 0.09 -15.37 10.55
C ILE A 393 -0.41 -14.45 9.43
N THR A 394 -1.50 -14.85 8.78
CA THR A 394 -2.02 -14.15 7.59
C THR A 394 -3.49 -13.73 7.77
N PRO A 395 -3.87 -13.07 8.89
CA PRO A 395 -5.25 -12.77 9.19
C PRO A 395 -5.81 -11.65 8.29
N HIS A 396 -7.00 -11.84 7.72
CA HIS A 396 -7.81 -10.73 7.26
C HIS A 396 -8.41 -9.97 8.47
N PRO A 397 -8.97 -8.76 8.32
CA PRO A 397 -9.46 -7.94 9.44
C PRO A 397 -10.39 -8.68 10.41
N GLY A 398 -11.31 -9.51 9.89
CA GLY A 398 -12.23 -10.29 10.72
C GLY A 398 -11.54 -11.42 11.52
N GLU A 399 -10.49 -12.04 11.00
CA GLU A 399 -9.67 -13.01 11.71
C GLU A 399 -8.82 -12.33 12.79
N MET A 400 -8.21 -11.19 12.45
CA MET A 400 -7.43 -10.41 13.42
C MET A 400 -8.28 -9.95 14.60
N SER A 401 -9.52 -9.49 14.33
CA SER A 401 -10.47 -9.10 15.39
C SER A 401 -10.85 -10.23 16.34
N ARG A 402 -10.78 -11.49 15.88
CA ARG A 402 -11.00 -12.67 16.76
C ARG A 402 -9.76 -13.08 17.55
N LEU A 403 -8.57 -12.73 17.04
CA LEU A 403 -7.29 -12.99 17.71
C LEU A 403 -6.99 -11.99 18.82
N LEU A 404 -7.50 -10.75 18.71
CA LEU A 404 -7.34 -9.66 19.69
C LEU A 404 -8.43 -9.68 20.75
#